data_33e2599e11baeaff2a5027c2076ab078
#
_entry.id   33e2599e11baeaff2a5027c2076ab078
#
_cell.length_a   1.000
_cell.length_b   1.000
_cell.length_c   1.000
_cell.angle_alpha   90.00
_cell.angle_beta   90.00
_cell.angle_gamma   90.00
#
_symmetry.space_group_name_H-M   'P 1'
#
loop_
_entity.id
_entity.type
_entity.pdbx_description
1 polymer ?
#
loop_
_entity_poly.entity_id
_entity_poly.type
_entity_poly.pdbx_seq_one_letter_code
_entity_poly.pdbx_strand_id
1 'polypeptide(L)'
;MRLHKILVLSSLLLTATLSQAESGVTATTITLGQSAAFSGPARELGKGMYDGAQAYFDQVNASGGVFGRKIVLKTLDDGYEPVRAAANTKQFIEQDDVLALFGYVGTPTSNASIPAISKAKIPFFAPFTGAQSLREPFNRSIFNIRASYFAETEKIVQQITTLKLNRIAVFYQNDAYGKAGLEGVTRALKKRNIEVVGLGTVERNSVDVADAVAKIRQSKPQTVIVVSAYNSSAAFIKAMIAAGSPPSFWNISFVGSQQLVNALGKDASGVQIAQVMPAPWDEVNGIVKEYRKYYLQNGKREWDYVSMEGFIAAKVFVEGLKRAGSSLTRDSLVRALETINHYDVGGYFVTFTPTNHNGSEFVDLTMISRNGRFLH
;
A
#
# COMPACT_ATOMS: atom_id res chain seq x y z
N MET A 1 -8.55 86.09 -18.38
CA MET A 1 -7.62 84.92 -18.45
C MET A 1 -7.84 84.07 -17.23
N ARG A 2 -8.62 82.98 -17.35
CA ARG A 2 -8.86 82.04 -16.26
C ARG A 2 -8.24 80.69 -16.68
N LEU A 3 -7.15 80.25 -16.00
CA LEU A 3 -6.51 78.93 -16.17
C LEU A 3 -7.39 77.90 -15.50
N HIS A 4 -7.85 76.90 -16.27
CA HIS A 4 -8.49 75.71 -15.74
C HIS A 4 -7.38 74.67 -15.44
N LYS A 5 -7.21 74.34 -14.20
CA LYS A 5 -6.37 73.20 -13.78
C LYS A 5 -7.20 71.92 -13.94
N ILE A 6 -6.81 71.03 -14.87
CA ILE A 6 -7.35 69.68 -15.04
C ILE A 6 -6.59 68.77 -14.07
N LEU A 7 -7.31 68.26 -13.08
CA LEU A 7 -6.84 67.26 -12.18
C LEU A 7 -7.07 65.89 -12.81
N VAL A 8 -6.00 65.24 -13.27
CA VAL A 8 -6.08 63.85 -13.77
C VAL A 8 -5.95 62.92 -12.55
N LEU A 9 -7.05 62.30 -12.17
CA LEU A 9 -7.11 61.28 -11.11
C LEU A 9 -6.75 59.92 -11.74
N SER A 10 -5.50 59.49 -11.57
CA SER A 10 -5.05 58.17 -12.01
C SER A 10 -5.56 57.11 -11.01
N SER A 11 -6.64 56.42 -11.36
CA SER A 11 -7.13 55.27 -10.63
C SER A 11 -6.21 54.07 -10.85
N LEU A 12 -5.33 53.77 -9.88
CA LEU A 12 -4.61 52.49 -9.82
C LEU A 12 -5.63 51.40 -9.49
N LEU A 13 -6.09 50.67 -10.50
CA LEU A 13 -6.77 49.39 -10.31
C LEU A 13 -5.77 48.38 -9.82
N LEU A 14 -5.72 48.13 -8.50
CA LEU A 14 -5.08 46.95 -7.91
C LEU A 14 -5.90 45.74 -8.34
N THR A 15 -5.49 45.05 -9.39
CA THR A 15 -5.93 43.69 -9.70
C THR A 15 -5.37 42.76 -8.65
N ALA A 16 -6.10 42.54 -7.56
CA ALA A 16 -5.84 41.43 -6.66
C ALA A 16 -6.05 40.14 -7.47
N THR A 17 -4.98 39.52 -7.89
CA THR A 17 -5.01 38.14 -8.38
C THR A 17 -5.46 37.31 -7.21
N LEU A 18 -6.74 36.93 -7.19
CA LEU A 18 -7.24 35.85 -6.31
C LEU A 18 -6.43 34.63 -6.65
N SER A 19 -5.39 34.37 -5.87
CA SER A 19 -4.72 33.06 -5.90
C SER A 19 -5.79 32.03 -5.51
N GLN A 20 -6.28 31.31 -6.51
CA GLN A 20 -7.20 30.22 -6.26
C GLN A 20 -6.47 29.23 -5.35
N ALA A 21 -6.99 29.04 -4.14
CA ALA A 21 -6.39 28.12 -3.17
C ALA A 21 -6.37 26.71 -3.80
N GLU A 22 -5.23 26.04 -3.71
CA GLU A 22 -5.11 24.65 -4.18
C GLU A 22 -6.06 23.76 -3.41
N SER A 23 -6.72 22.83 -4.12
CA SER A 23 -7.60 21.82 -3.52
C SER A 23 -6.92 21.10 -2.36
N GLY A 24 -7.61 21.03 -1.21
CA GLY A 24 -7.12 20.36 -0.01
C GLY A 24 -6.04 21.10 0.78
N VAL A 25 -5.73 22.36 0.40
CA VAL A 25 -4.75 23.19 1.11
C VAL A 25 -5.39 24.46 1.63
N THR A 26 -5.36 24.66 2.94
CA THR A 26 -5.79 25.91 3.59
C THR A 26 -4.61 26.60 4.27
N ALA A 27 -4.86 27.72 4.95
CA ALA A 27 -3.84 28.37 5.78
C ALA A 27 -3.34 27.47 6.93
N THR A 28 -4.17 26.53 7.40
CA THR A 28 -3.91 25.74 8.61
C THR A 28 -3.93 24.23 8.41
N THR A 29 -4.37 23.73 7.24
CA THR A 29 -4.52 22.29 6.97
C THR A 29 -4.04 21.87 5.59
N ILE A 30 -3.61 20.62 5.51
CA ILE A 30 -3.39 19.84 4.29
C ILE A 30 -4.28 18.60 4.41
N THR A 31 -5.27 18.45 3.52
CA THR A 31 -6.25 17.37 3.57
C THR A 31 -5.91 16.28 2.56
N LEU A 32 -5.88 15.03 3.02
CA LEU A 32 -5.67 13.82 2.22
C LEU A 32 -6.90 12.93 2.27
N GLY A 33 -7.13 12.13 1.23
CA GLY A 33 -8.22 11.17 1.18
C GLY A 33 -7.73 9.72 1.16
N GLN A 34 -8.30 8.86 2.01
CA GLN A 34 -8.03 7.42 2.01
C GLN A 34 -9.32 6.63 1.86
N SER A 35 -9.42 5.84 0.78
CA SER A 35 -10.43 4.79 0.64
C SER A 35 -9.78 3.45 0.94
N ALA A 36 -10.30 2.72 1.91
CA ALA A 36 -9.81 1.42 2.32
C ALA A 36 -10.91 0.60 3.01
N ALA A 37 -10.69 -0.69 3.18
CA ALA A 37 -11.59 -1.51 3.98
C ALA A 37 -11.46 -1.16 5.47
N PHE A 38 -12.45 -0.50 6.04
CA PHE A 38 -12.61 -0.30 7.49
C PHE A 38 -13.68 -1.21 8.08
N SER A 39 -14.43 -1.90 7.23
CA SER A 39 -15.39 -2.94 7.56
C SER A 39 -15.13 -4.21 6.74
N GLY A 40 -15.86 -5.29 7.04
CA GLY A 40 -15.79 -6.55 6.31
C GLY A 40 -14.54 -7.39 6.58
N PRO A 41 -14.33 -8.46 5.78
CA PRO A 41 -13.28 -9.46 6.01
C PRO A 41 -11.84 -8.93 5.88
N ALA A 42 -11.61 -7.86 5.11
CA ALA A 42 -10.28 -7.27 4.89
C ALA A 42 -9.99 -6.04 5.76
N ARG A 43 -10.85 -5.72 6.74
CA ARG A 43 -10.81 -4.47 7.52
C ARG A 43 -9.48 -4.20 8.22
N GLU A 44 -8.77 -5.24 8.65
CA GLU A 44 -7.53 -5.04 9.40
C GLU A 44 -6.40 -4.50 8.51
N LEU A 45 -6.47 -4.71 7.18
CA LEU A 45 -5.52 -4.11 6.24
C LEU A 45 -5.73 -2.58 6.13
N GLY A 46 -6.99 -2.14 6.00
CA GLY A 46 -7.33 -0.72 5.97
C GLY A 46 -6.97 -0.02 7.27
N LYS A 47 -7.35 -0.63 8.41
CA LYS A 47 -7.04 -0.10 9.75
C LYS A 47 -5.53 -0.03 10.00
N GLY A 48 -4.78 -1.08 9.67
CA GLY A 48 -3.33 -1.10 9.85
C GLY A 48 -2.66 0.03 9.06
N MET A 49 -3.00 0.16 7.78
CA MET A 49 -2.46 1.21 6.91
C MET A 49 -2.79 2.63 7.44
N TYR A 50 -4.03 2.84 7.89
CA TYR A 50 -4.46 4.08 8.53
C TYR A 50 -3.71 4.35 9.85
N ASP A 51 -3.70 3.37 10.76
CA ASP A 51 -3.12 3.52 12.10
C ASP A 51 -1.61 3.86 12.03
N GLY A 52 -0.89 3.21 11.10
CA GLY A 52 0.53 3.52 10.88
C GLY A 52 0.74 4.94 10.35
N ALA A 53 -0.02 5.33 9.35
CA ALA A 53 0.07 6.67 8.76
C ALA A 53 -0.31 7.75 9.79
N GLN A 54 -1.40 7.55 10.53
CA GLN A 54 -1.89 8.49 11.53
C GLN A 54 -0.87 8.70 12.64
N ALA A 55 -0.19 7.63 13.09
CA ALA A 55 0.85 7.73 14.11
C ALA A 55 1.98 8.71 13.71
N TYR A 56 2.39 8.72 12.44
CA TYR A 56 3.37 9.66 11.95
C TYR A 56 2.80 11.06 11.73
N PHE A 57 1.59 11.19 11.17
CA PHE A 57 0.95 12.48 10.96
C PHE A 57 0.66 13.20 12.28
N ASP A 58 0.24 12.48 13.31
CA ASP A 58 0.00 13.07 14.63
C ASP A 58 1.29 13.64 15.25
N GLN A 59 2.40 12.93 15.10
CA GLN A 59 3.71 13.44 15.54
C GLN A 59 4.12 14.71 14.77
N VAL A 60 3.92 14.74 13.45
CA VAL A 60 4.18 15.93 12.64
C VAL A 60 3.27 17.08 13.08
N ASN A 61 1.99 16.82 13.29
CA ASN A 61 1.01 17.80 13.71
C ASN A 61 1.31 18.37 15.11
N ALA A 62 1.75 17.53 16.04
CA ALA A 62 2.18 17.96 17.37
C ALA A 62 3.45 18.84 17.34
N SER A 63 4.29 18.66 16.31
CA SER A 63 5.50 19.46 16.09
C SER A 63 5.25 20.73 15.27
N GLY A 64 4.00 21.14 15.06
CA GLY A 64 3.62 22.36 14.35
C GLY A 64 3.21 22.15 12.87
N GLY A 65 3.13 20.89 12.42
CA GLY A 65 2.70 20.54 11.07
C GLY A 65 3.78 20.79 10.01
N VAL A 66 3.36 20.92 8.75
CA VAL A 66 4.22 21.24 7.62
C VAL A 66 3.96 22.68 7.19
N PHE A 67 4.95 23.56 7.36
CA PHE A 67 4.79 25.02 7.16
C PHE A 67 3.59 25.60 7.92
N GLY A 68 3.38 25.18 9.18
CA GLY A 68 2.28 25.63 10.03
C GLY A 68 0.93 24.98 9.73
N ARG A 69 0.86 24.05 8.77
CA ARG A 69 -0.38 23.34 8.38
C ARG A 69 -0.41 21.93 8.96
N LYS A 70 -1.52 21.58 9.60
CA LYS A 70 -1.76 20.21 10.10
C LYS A 70 -2.18 19.30 8.94
N ILE A 71 -1.70 18.07 8.93
CA ILE A 71 -2.14 17.04 7.99
C ILE A 71 -3.40 16.38 8.54
N VAL A 72 -4.43 16.30 7.70
CA VAL A 72 -5.71 15.66 8.01
C VAL A 72 -5.94 14.53 7.01
N LEU A 73 -6.04 13.30 7.48
CA LEU A 73 -6.35 12.12 6.67
C LEU A 73 -7.84 11.80 6.81
N LYS A 74 -8.66 12.19 5.82
CA LYS A 74 -10.07 11.81 5.71
C LYS A 74 -10.17 10.37 5.22
N THR A 75 -11.03 9.56 5.84
CA THR A 75 -11.22 8.15 5.49
C THR A 75 -12.64 7.87 5.03
N LEU A 76 -12.77 7.02 4.01
CA LEU A 76 -14.05 6.45 3.57
C LEU A 76 -13.91 4.92 3.46
N ASP A 77 -14.88 4.21 4.03
CA ASP A 77 -14.92 2.75 3.98
C ASP A 77 -15.36 2.25 2.61
N ASP A 78 -14.53 1.43 1.96
CA ASP A 78 -14.92 0.74 0.74
C ASP A 78 -15.24 -0.75 0.94
N GLY A 79 -14.99 -1.31 2.13
CA GLY A 79 -15.21 -2.74 2.42
C GLY A 79 -14.44 -3.69 1.51
N TYR A 80 -13.35 -3.19 0.89
CA TYR A 80 -12.59 -3.89 -0.14
C TYR A 80 -13.39 -4.13 -1.44
N GLU A 81 -14.36 -3.24 -1.77
CA GLU A 81 -15.22 -3.33 -2.96
C GLU A 81 -14.87 -2.23 -3.98
N PRO A 82 -14.49 -2.60 -5.24
CA PRO A 82 -14.02 -1.66 -6.26
C PRO A 82 -15.02 -0.56 -6.60
N VAL A 83 -16.31 -0.87 -6.65
CA VAL A 83 -17.36 0.11 -6.94
C VAL A 83 -17.42 1.18 -5.86
N ARG A 84 -17.30 0.78 -4.58
CA ARG A 84 -17.27 1.72 -3.45
C ARG A 84 -16.01 2.57 -3.46
N ALA A 85 -14.84 1.97 -3.75
CA ALA A 85 -13.59 2.70 -3.84
C ALA A 85 -13.62 3.77 -4.96
N ALA A 86 -14.20 3.44 -6.12
CA ALA A 86 -14.39 4.41 -7.21
C ALA A 86 -15.33 5.56 -6.80
N ALA A 87 -16.42 5.26 -6.09
CA ALA A 87 -17.36 6.26 -5.57
C ALA A 87 -16.68 7.17 -4.53
N ASN A 88 -15.94 6.58 -3.57
CA ASN A 88 -15.17 7.31 -2.57
C ASN A 88 -14.14 8.24 -3.23
N THR A 89 -13.45 7.75 -4.27
CA THR A 89 -12.47 8.54 -5.02
C THR A 89 -13.11 9.76 -5.68
N LYS A 90 -14.28 9.57 -6.29
CA LYS A 90 -15.05 10.68 -6.86
C LYS A 90 -15.47 11.69 -5.79
N GLN A 91 -15.95 11.22 -4.64
CA GLN A 91 -16.31 12.08 -3.51
C GLN A 91 -15.11 12.90 -3.03
N PHE A 92 -13.93 12.30 -2.82
CA PHE A 92 -12.72 13.00 -2.41
C PHE A 92 -12.29 14.09 -3.40
N ILE A 93 -12.46 13.83 -4.70
CA ILE A 93 -12.06 14.79 -5.75
C ILE A 93 -13.08 15.94 -5.89
N GLU A 94 -14.38 15.63 -5.86
CA GLU A 94 -15.44 16.57 -6.24
C GLU A 94 -16.09 17.28 -5.04
N GLN A 95 -16.01 16.72 -3.83
CA GLN A 95 -16.74 17.22 -2.66
C GLN A 95 -15.84 17.49 -1.45
N ASP A 96 -14.90 16.60 -1.18
CA ASP A 96 -14.05 16.69 0.02
C ASP A 96 -12.81 17.55 -0.19
N ASP A 97 -12.53 17.91 -1.44
CA ASP A 97 -11.48 18.84 -1.83
C ASP A 97 -10.10 18.45 -1.25
N VAL A 98 -9.62 17.24 -1.57
CA VAL A 98 -8.35 16.74 -1.04
C VAL A 98 -7.18 17.09 -1.98
N LEU A 99 -5.99 17.31 -1.39
CA LEU A 99 -4.75 17.54 -2.13
C LEU A 99 -4.28 16.28 -2.85
N ALA A 100 -4.31 15.15 -2.17
CA ALA A 100 -3.84 13.86 -2.67
C ALA A 100 -4.67 12.71 -2.09
N LEU A 101 -4.67 11.59 -2.81
CA LEU A 101 -5.17 10.30 -2.32
C LEU A 101 -4.01 9.53 -1.72
N PHE A 102 -4.22 8.91 -0.57
CA PHE A 102 -3.16 8.29 0.22
C PHE A 102 -3.57 6.91 0.73
N GLY A 103 -2.71 5.92 0.59
CA GLY A 103 -2.81 4.66 1.32
C GLY A 103 -4.06 3.83 1.02
N TYR A 104 -4.57 3.85 -0.20
CA TYR A 104 -5.67 2.97 -0.62
C TYR A 104 -5.26 1.50 -0.49
N VAL A 105 -6.22 0.62 -0.21
CA VAL A 105 -5.92 -0.79 0.03
C VAL A 105 -6.49 -1.67 -1.07
N GLY A 106 -5.60 -2.40 -1.75
CA GLY A 106 -5.95 -3.45 -2.69
C GLY A 106 -5.82 -3.09 -4.16
N THR A 107 -5.56 -4.10 -4.97
CA THR A 107 -5.44 -3.98 -6.43
C THR A 107 -6.77 -3.63 -7.10
N PRO A 108 -7.88 -4.37 -6.85
CA PRO A 108 -9.14 -4.11 -7.54
C PRO A 108 -9.71 -2.74 -7.19
N THR A 109 -9.61 -2.30 -5.94
CA THR A 109 -10.05 -1.00 -5.43
C THR A 109 -9.22 0.15 -6.02
N SER A 110 -7.89 0.01 -6.03
CA SER A 110 -6.99 0.99 -6.65
C SER A 110 -7.22 1.10 -8.15
N ASN A 111 -7.34 -0.02 -8.87
CA ASN A 111 -7.59 -0.03 -10.32
C ASN A 111 -8.91 0.67 -10.68
N ALA A 112 -9.97 0.48 -9.91
CA ALA A 112 -11.24 1.13 -10.13
C ALA A 112 -11.18 2.65 -9.96
N SER A 113 -10.17 3.15 -9.23
CA SER A 113 -9.95 4.58 -8.97
C SER A 113 -9.10 5.27 -10.05
N ILE A 114 -8.26 4.53 -10.80
CA ILE A 114 -7.32 5.07 -11.80
C ILE A 114 -7.96 6.04 -12.81
N PRO A 115 -9.15 5.77 -13.38
CA PRO A 115 -9.76 6.70 -14.35
C PRO A 115 -10.02 8.09 -13.77
N ALA A 116 -10.54 8.15 -12.54
CA ALA A 116 -10.79 9.42 -11.85
C ALA A 116 -9.48 10.13 -11.45
N ILE A 117 -8.50 9.38 -10.95
CA ILE A 117 -7.15 9.86 -10.60
C ILE A 117 -6.47 10.50 -11.82
N SER A 118 -6.46 9.81 -12.95
CA SER A 118 -5.81 10.27 -14.17
C SER A 118 -6.50 11.51 -14.76
N LYS A 119 -7.85 11.54 -14.75
CA LYS A 119 -8.63 12.69 -15.21
C LYS A 119 -8.38 13.93 -14.36
N ALA A 120 -8.36 13.78 -13.03
CA ALA A 120 -8.16 14.87 -12.08
C ALA A 120 -6.68 15.24 -11.90
N LYS A 121 -5.74 14.45 -12.43
CA LYS A 121 -4.30 14.57 -12.19
C LYS A 121 -3.96 14.70 -10.70
N ILE A 122 -4.76 14.02 -9.83
CA ILE A 122 -4.56 14.05 -8.39
C ILE A 122 -3.45 13.07 -7.99
N PRO A 123 -2.47 13.44 -7.15
CA PRO A 123 -1.48 12.52 -6.65
C PRO A 123 -2.12 11.35 -5.92
N PHE A 124 -1.73 10.12 -6.27
CA PHE A 124 -2.15 8.87 -5.65
C PHE A 124 -0.94 8.19 -5.04
N PHE A 125 -0.80 8.31 -3.74
CA PHE A 125 0.42 7.98 -3.02
C PHE A 125 0.26 6.71 -2.18
N ALA A 126 1.23 5.81 -2.30
CA ALA A 126 1.39 4.60 -1.50
C ALA A 126 0.15 3.68 -1.46
N PRO A 127 -0.43 3.30 -2.60
CA PRO A 127 -1.45 2.26 -2.58
C PRO A 127 -0.86 0.96 -2.01
N PHE A 128 -1.57 0.35 -1.07
CA PHE A 128 -1.19 -0.93 -0.45
C PHE A 128 -1.47 -2.07 -1.42
N THR A 129 -0.65 -2.16 -2.45
CA THR A 129 -0.65 -3.23 -3.47
C THR A 129 0.65 -3.22 -4.28
N GLY A 130 1.15 -4.40 -4.62
CA GLY A 130 2.32 -4.57 -5.49
C GLY A 130 1.99 -4.80 -6.97
N ALA A 131 0.74 -4.59 -7.40
CA ALA A 131 0.29 -4.92 -8.75
C ALA A 131 0.97 -4.10 -9.84
N GLN A 132 1.26 -4.74 -10.98
CA GLN A 132 1.91 -4.12 -12.12
C GLN A 132 1.03 -3.04 -12.78
N SER A 133 -0.28 -3.18 -12.73
CA SER A 133 -1.24 -2.20 -13.28
C SER A 133 -1.12 -0.78 -12.70
N LEU A 134 -0.47 -0.61 -11.54
CA LEU A 134 -0.17 0.68 -10.93
C LEU A 134 1.26 1.18 -11.24
N ARG A 135 2.00 0.45 -12.06
CA ARG A 135 3.39 0.72 -12.44
C ARG A 135 3.55 0.88 -13.94
N GLU A 136 2.81 0.07 -14.71
CA GLU A 136 2.84 0.03 -16.17
C GLU A 136 1.42 -0.03 -16.74
N PRO A 137 1.08 0.84 -17.73
CA PRO A 137 1.92 1.93 -18.23
C PRO A 137 2.17 3.00 -17.15
N PHE A 138 3.30 3.71 -17.23
CA PHE A 138 3.65 4.77 -16.30
C PHE A 138 2.56 5.83 -16.20
N ASN A 139 2.13 6.13 -14.98
CA ASN A 139 1.19 7.20 -14.67
C ASN A 139 1.84 8.17 -13.67
N ARG A 140 2.07 9.40 -14.10
CA ARG A 140 2.77 10.41 -13.31
C ARG A 140 2.07 10.75 -11.98
N SER A 141 0.79 10.44 -11.84
CA SER A 141 0.05 10.68 -10.59
C SER A 141 0.26 9.58 -9.55
N ILE A 142 0.80 8.40 -9.89
CA ILE A 142 0.86 7.23 -9.00
C ILE A 142 2.27 7.05 -8.47
N PHE A 143 2.40 6.98 -7.12
CA PHE A 143 3.66 6.75 -6.41
C PHE A 143 3.55 5.51 -5.53
N ASN A 144 4.38 4.50 -5.80
CA ASN A 144 4.40 3.23 -5.07
C ASN A 144 5.57 3.22 -4.07
N ILE A 145 5.32 2.90 -2.81
CA ILE A 145 6.37 2.78 -1.78
C ILE A 145 6.94 1.37 -1.74
N ARG A 146 6.11 0.35 -1.87
CA ARG A 146 6.47 -1.06 -1.76
C ARG A 146 7.02 -1.65 -3.05
N ALA A 147 7.73 -2.76 -2.95
CA ALA A 147 8.12 -3.59 -4.09
C ALA A 147 6.90 -4.14 -4.84
N SER A 148 7.12 -4.55 -6.09
CA SER A 148 6.07 -5.14 -6.92
C SER A 148 5.80 -6.60 -6.55
N TYR A 149 4.60 -7.11 -6.88
CA TYR A 149 4.32 -8.54 -6.78
C TYR A 149 5.25 -9.38 -7.66
N PHE A 150 5.76 -8.80 -8.76
CA PHE A 150 6.77 -9.48 -9.58
C PHE A 150 8.09 -9.68 -8.82
N ALA A 151 8.52 -8.69 -8.04
CA ALA A 151 9.71 -8.83 -7.20
C ALA A 151 9.49 -9.84 -6.06
N GLU A 152 8.32 -9.77 -5.39
CA GLU A 152 7.98 -10.72 -4.31
C GLU A 152 7.92 -12.16 -4.82
N THR A 153 7.19 -12.40 -5.90
CA THR A 153 7.02 -13.75 -6.47
C THR A 153 8.31 -14.30 -7.06
N GLU A 154 9.16 -13.45 -7.64
CA GLU A 154 10.51 -13.83 -8.07
C GLU A 154 11.35 -14.33 -6.89
N LYS A 155 11.35 -13.59 -5.76
CA LYS A 155 12.08 -13.96 -4.55
C LYS A 155 11.56 -15.27 -3.95
N ILE A 156 10.23 -15.43 -3.88
CA ILE A 156 9.57 -16.66 -3.39
C ILE A 156 9.95 -17.84 -4.27
N VAL A 157 9.78 -17.72 -5.59
CA VAL A 157 10.08 -18.83 -6.53
C VAL A 157 11.57 -19.16 -6.53
N GLN A 158 12.45 -18.15 -6.44
CA GLN A 158 13.90 -18.38 -6.27
C GLN A 158 14.18 -19.26 -5.05
N GLN A 159 13.60 -18.92 -3.90
CA GLN A 159 13.81 -19.69 -2.66
C GLN A 159 13.24 -21.12 -2.76
N ILE A 160 12.01 -21.26 -3.27
CA ILE A 160 11.35 -22.57 -3.45
C ILE A 160 12.21 -23.48 -4.35
N THR A 161 12.72 -22.96 -5.45
CA THR A 161 13.53 -23.76 -6.39
C THR A 161 14.93 -24.06 -5.87
N THR A 162 15.51 -23.19 -5.03
CA THR A 162 16.75 -23.48 -4.28
C THR A 162 16.56 -24.66 -3.33
N LEU A 163 15.38 -24.78 -2.74
CA LEU A 163 14.98 -25.94 -1.92
C LEU A 163 14.61 -27.19 -2.75
N LYS A 164 14.74 -27.12 -4.08
CA LYS A 164 14.38 -28.18 -5.04
C LYS A 164 12.91 -28.61 -5.01
N LEU A 165 12.01 -27.70 -4.63
CA LEU A 165 10.57 -27.90 -4.65
C LEU A 165 10.03 -27.44 -6.01
N ASN A 166 9.80 -28.37 -6.93
CA ASN A 166 9.45 -28.07 -8.33
C ASN A 166 7.96 -28.28 -8.66
N ARG A 167 7.19 -28.91 -7.77
CA ARG A 167 5.74 -29.10 -7.94
C ARG A 167 5.01 -28.00 -7.20
N ILE A 168 4.78 -26.87 -7.88
CA ILE A 168 4.27 -25.64 -7.32
C ILE A 168 2.84 -25.42 -7.80
N ALA A 169 1.89 -25.30 -6.85
CA ALA A 169 0.53 -24.85 -7.14
C ALA A 169 0.32 -23.41 -6.70
N VAL A 170 -0.75 -22.78 -7.21
CA VAL A 170 -1.12 -21.42 -6.80
C VAL A 170 -2.57 -21.39 -6.34
N PHE A 171 -2.81 -20.88 -5.15
CA PHE A 171 -4.12 -20.49 -4.66
C PHE A 171 -4.25 -18.97 -4.71
N TYR A 172 -5.29 -18.43 -5.35
CA TYR A 172 -5.40 -16.99 -5.54
C TYR A 172 -6.83 -16.47 -5.50
N GLN A 173 -6.98 -15.20 -5.09
CA GLN A 173 -8.25 -14.48 -5.13
C GLN A 173 -8.67 -14.26 -6.59
N ASN A 174 -9.91 -14.59 -6.94
CA ASN A 174 -10.43 -14.53 -8.31
C ASN A 174 -10.75 -13.09 -8.76
N ASP A 175 -9.78 -12.20 -8.71
CA ASP A 175 -9.90 -10.82 -9.17
C ASP A 175 -8.54 -10.26 -9.64
N ALA A 176 -8.46 -8.94 -9.83
CA ALA A 176 -7.24 -8.27 -10.30
C ALA A 176 -6.03 -8.50 -9.36
N TYR A 177 -6.25 -8.64 -8.05
CA TYR A 177 -5.18 -8.92 -7.09
C TYR A 177 -4.58 -10.31 -7.30
N GLY A 178 -5.43 -11.34 -7.24
CA GLY A 178 -4.97 -12.71 -7.39
C GLY A 178 -4.36 -12.97 -8.78
N LYS A 179 -4.94 -12.39 -9.83
CA LYS A 179 -4.41 -12.49 -11.20
C LYS A 179 -3.03 -11.83 -11.32
N ALA A 180 -2.80 -10.68 -10.69
CA ALA A 180 -1.49 -10.04 -10.69
C ALA A 180 -0.42 -10.88 -9.98
N GLY A 181 -0.77 -11.52 -8.85
CA GLY A 181 0.14 -12.45 -8.18
C GLY A 181 0.39 -13.72 -8.97
N LEU A 182 -0.64 -14.33 -9.57
CA LEU A 182 -0.50 -15.49 -10.46
C LEU A 182 0.40 -15.19 -11.66
N GLU A 183 0.26 -14.03 -12.27
CA GLU A 183 1.13 -13.58 -13.36
C GLU A 183 2.58 -13.51 -12.91
N GLY A 184 2.84 -12.91 -11.74
CA GLY A 184 4.18 -12.84 -11.17
C GLY A 184 4.79 -14.20 -10.91
N VAL A 185 4.02 -15.15 -10.32
CA VAL A 185 4.46 -16.53 -10.12
C VAL A 185 4.76 -17.22 -11.44
N THR A 186 3.85 -17.13 -12.41
CA THR A 186 4.03 -17.77 -13.74
C THR A 186 5.26 -17.24 -14.45
N ARG A 187 5.48 -15.92 -14.40
CA ARG A 187 6.68 -15.26 -14.96
C ARG A 187 7.96 -15.79 -14.32
N ALA A 188 7.99 -15.90 -12.97
CA ALA A 188 9.15 -16.37 -12.22
C ALA A 188 9.47 -17.85 -12.50
N LEU A 189 8.43 -18.70 -12.60
CA LEU A 189 8.56 -20.12 -12.93
C LEU A 189 9.02 -20.33 -14.36
N LYS A 190 8.49 -19.56 -15.32
CA LYS A 190 8.88 -19.66 -16.74
C LYS A 190 10.37 -19.42 -16.95
N LYS A 191 11.00 -18.51 -16.20
CA LYS A 191 12.47 -18.32 -16.24
C LYS A 191 13.27 -19.56 -15.84
N ARG A 192 12.63 -20.52 -15.16
CA ARG A 192 13.23 -21.76 -14.63
C ARG A 192 12.73 -23.01 -15.35
N ASN A 193 11.95 -22.82 -16.44
CA ASN A 193 11.30 -23.91 -17.18
C ASN A 193 10.41 -24.80 -16.30
N ILE A 194 9.73 -24.21 -15.33
CA ILE A 194 8.79 -24.87 -14.42
C ILE A 194 7.39 -24.36 -14.73
N GLU A 195 6.40 -25.26 -14.72
CA GLU A 195 4.99 -24.92 -14.88
C GLU A 195 4.23 -25.08 -13.56
N VAL A 196 3.14 -24.30 -13.40
CA VAL A 196 2.21 -24.44 -12.28
C VAL A 196 1.48 -25.79 -12.40
N VAL A 197 1.55 -26.63 -11.36
CA VAL A 197 0.93 -27.97 -11.39
C VAL A 197 -0.55 -27.97 -11.02
N GLY A 198 -1.07 -26.91 -10.40
CA GLY A 198 -2.47 -26.80 -10.00
C GLY A 198 -2.85 -25.37 -9.65
N LEU A 199 -4.11 -25.04 -9.92
CA LEU A 199 -4.70 -23.73 -9.61
C LEU A 199 -5.97 -23.91 -8.77
N GLY A 200 -6.13 -23.05 -7.76
CA GLY A 200 -7.36 -22.94 -6.99
C GLY A 200 -7.71 -21.49 -6.74
N THR A 201 -8.98 -21.15 -6.69
CA THR A 201 -9.46 -19.78 -6.52
C THR A 201 -10.41 -19.63 -5.36
N VAL A 202 -10.48 -18.40 -4.84
CA VAL A 202 -11.50 -17.96 -3.89
C VAL A 202 -12.02 -16.60 -4.33
N GLU A 203 -13.30 -16.34 -4.13
CA GLU A 203 -13.87 -15.02 -4.41
C GLU A 203 -13.43 -14.02 -3.35
N ARG A 204 -13.33 -12.74 -3.75
CA ARG A 204 -12.98 -11.65 -2.83
C ARG A 204 -13.96 -11.61 -1.65
N ASN A 205 -13.43 -11.34 -0.45
CA ASN A 205 -14.21 -11.32 0.79
C ASN A 205 -14.86 -12.66 1.19
N SER A 206 -14.54 -13.76 0.51
CA SER A 206 -15.06 -15.10 0.80
C SER A 206 -14.04 -15.97 1.53
N VAL A 207 -14.54 -16.97 2.24
CA VAL A 207 -13.75 -18.06 2.85
C VAL A 207 -14.18 -19.43 2.32
N ASP A 208 -14.96 -19.47 1.26
CA ASP A 208 -15.35 -20.72 0.59
C ASP A 208 -14.19 -21.22 -0.29
N VAL A 209 -13.47 -22.19 0.22
CA VAL A 209 -12.21 -22.71 -0.36
C VAL A 209 -12.30 -24.19 -0.74
N ALA A 210 -13.46 -24.83 -0.56
CA ALA A 210 -13.60 -26.28 -0.69
C ALA A 210 -13.17 -26.78 -2.09
N ASP A 211 -13.63 -26.12 -3.14
CA ASP A 211 -13.31 -26.44 -4.53
C ASP A 211 -11.80 -26.23 -4.83
N ALA A 212 -11.23 -25.14 -4.33
CA ALA A 212 -9.81 -24.87 -4.46
C ALA A 212 -8.93 -25.93 -3.75
N VAL A 213 -9.34 -26.34 -2.57
CA VAL A 213 -8.65 -27.41 -1.81
C VAL A 213 -8.68 -28.73 -2.59
N ALA A 214 -9.84 -29.13 -3.12
CA ALA A 214 -9.99 -30.33 -3.90
C ALA A 214 -9.07 -30.33 -5.15
N LYS A 215 -9.11 -29.26 -5.95
CA LYS A 215 -8.30 -29.10 -7.15
C LYS A 215 -6.80 -29.12 -6.88
N ILE A 216 -6.34 -28.35 -5.86
CA ILE A 216 -4.93 -28.28 -5.53
C ILE A 216 -4.42 -29.60 -4.97
N ARG A 217 -5.17 -30.28 -4.11
CA ARG A 217 -4.78 -31.60 -3.61
C ARG A 217 -4.63 -32.64 -4.73
N GLN A 218 -5.53 -32.62 -5.71
CA GLN A 218 -5.43 -33.52 -6.87
C GLN A 218 -4.10 -33.36 -7.64
N SER A 219 -3.56 -32.14 -7.69
CA SER A 219 -2.29 -31.88 -8.35
C SER A 219 -1.04 -32.33 -7.55
N LYS A 220 -1.22 -32.76 -6.30
CA LYS A 220 -0.17 -33.23 -5.36
C LYS A 220 1.05 -32.29 -5.32
N PRO A 221 0.88 -31.01 -4.99
CA PRO A 221 1.98 -30.05 -4.94
C PRO A 221 2.91 -30.32 -3.76
N GLN A 222 4.18 -29.94 -3.90
CA GLN A 222 5.13 -29.87 -2.79
C GLN A 222 4.98 -28.54 -2.02
N THR A 223 4.54 -27.50 -2.73
CA THR A 223 4.34 -26.16 -2.19
C THR A 223 3.19 -25.44 -2.88
N VAL A 224 2.55 -24.54 -2.15
CA VAL A 224 1.49 -23.66 -2.69
C VAL A 224 1.87 -22.22 -2.43
N ILE A 225 1.89 -21.41 -3.49
CA ILE A 225 1.97 -19.95 -3.38
C ILE A 225 0.55 -19.43 -3.23
N VAL A 226 0.33 -18.64 -2.18
CA VAL A 226 -0.99 -18.14 -1.74
C VAL A 226 -1.07 -16.64 -2.01
N VAL A 227 -2.04 -16.23 -2.83
CA VAL A 227 -2.28 -14.85 -3.25
C VAL A 227 -3.70 -14.46 -2.88
N SER A 228 -3.97 -14.33 -1.60
CA SER A 228 -5.28 -13.89 -1.09
C SER A 228 -5.14 -13.14 0.24
N ALA A 229 -6.21 -12.47 0.71
CA ALA A 229 -6.21 -11.80 2.00
C ALA A 229 -6.22 -12.82 3.16
N TYR A 230 -5.83 -12.37 4.34
CA TYR A 230 -5.58 -13.24 5.51
C TYR A 230 -6.70 -14.23 5.86
N ASN A 231 -7.97 -13.83 5.79
CA ASN A 231 -9.08 -14.73 6.12
C ASN A 231 -9.22 -15.88 5.12
N SER A 232 -9.17 -15.58 3.83
CA SER A 232 -9.24 -16.58 2.76
C SER A 232 -8.01 -17.48 2.76
N SER A 233 -6.82 -16.90 2.98
CA SER A 233 -5.55 -17.65 3.12
C SER A 233 -5.60 -18.60 4.30
N ALA A 234 -6.06 -18.13 5.47
CA ALA A 234 -6.18 -18.97 6.66
C ALA A 234 -7.19 -20.11 6.48
N ALA A 235 -8.35 -19.82 5.86
CA ALA A 235 -9.36 -20.86 5.56
C ALA A 235 -8.78 -21.95 4.65
N PHE A 236 -8.08 -21.55 3.58
CA PHE A 236 -7.44 -22.48 2.65
C PHE A 236 -6.34 -23.32 3.33
N ILE A 237 -5.41 -22.67 4.06
CA ILE A 237 -4.30 -23.36 4.72
C ILE A 237 -4.82 -24.37 5.75
N LYS A 238 -5.79 -23.97 6.59
CA LYS A 238 -6.43 -24.86 7.58
C LYS A 238 -7.09 -26.06 6.92
N ALA A 239 -7.85 -25.84 5.85
CA ALA A 239 -8.51 -26.91 5.12
C ALA A 239 -7.51 -27.88 4.47
N MET A 240 -6.40 -27.37 3.92
CA MET A 240 -5.32 -28.21 3.39
C MET A 240 -4.63 -29.04 4.49
N ILE A 241 -4.38 -28.48 5.67
CA ILE A 241 -3.80 -29.18 6.83
C ILE A 241 -4.76 -30.28 7.31
N ALA A 242 -6.05 -29.97 7.47
CA ALA A 242 -7.06 -30.91 7.91
C ALA A 242 -7.24 -32.07 6.93
N ALA A 243 -6.98 -31.84 5.66
CA ALA A 243 -7.06 -32.88 4.62
C ALA A 243 -5.85 -33.85 4.62
N GLY A 244 -4.85 -33.63 5.46
CA GLY A 244 -3.65 -34.46 5.64
C GLY A 244 -2.55 -34.19 4.61
N SER A 245 -1.31 -34.45 5.01
CA SER A 245 -0.10 -34.27 4.18
C SER A 245 -0.02 -32.91 3.50
N PRO A 246 -0.04 -31.80 4.24
CA PRO A 246 -0.05 -30.46 3.67
C PRO A 246 1.29 -30.16 2.97
N PRO A 247 1.25 -29.41 1.83
CA PRO A 247 2.44 -28.83 1.24
C PRO A 247 2.97 -27.68 2.10
N SER A 248 4.14 -27.12 1.75
CA SER A 248 4.56 -25.83 2.31
C SER A 248 3.72 -24.68 1.72
N PHE A 249 3.51 -23.60 2.49
CA PHE A 249 2.70 -22.44 2.08
C PHE A 249 3.55 -21.17 2.06
N TRP A 250 3.48 -20.44 0.95
CA TRP A 250 4.17 -19.18 0.74
C TRP A 250 3.17 -18.10 0.39
N ASN A 251 3.17 -17.01 1.12
CA ASN A 251 2.25 -15.88 0.89
C ASN A 251 3.01 -14.66 0.40
N ILE A 252 2.37 -13.81 -0.39
CA ILE A 252 2.87 -12.46 -0.68
C ILE A 252 2.43 -11.48 0.41
N SER A 253 3.13 -10.37 0.54
CA SER A 253 3.00 -9.40 1.65
C SER A 253 1.60 -8.85 1.89
N PHE A 254 0.78 -8.72 0.83
CA PHE A 254 -0.59 -8.20 0.93
C PHE A 254 -1.50 -9.05 1.83
N VAL A 255 -1.11 -10.29 2.11
CA VAL A 255 -1.90 -11.18 2.98
C VAL A 255 -2.25 -10.54 4.33
N GLY A 256 -1.42 -9.63 4.84
CA GLY A 256 -1.51 -9.13 6.22
C GLY A 256 -0.91 -10.14 7.20
N SER A 257 0.41 -10.04 7.41
CA SER A 257 1.19 -11.09 8.07
C SER A 257 0.73 -11.41 9.49
N GLN A 258 0.54 -10.39 10.34
CA GLN A 258 0.08 -10.59 11.71
C GLN A 258 -1.37 -11.10 11.76
N GLN A 259 -2.22 -10.60 10.86
CA GLN A 259 -3.61 -11.01 10.73
C GLN A 259 -3.71 -12.48 10.30
N LEU A 260 -2.79 -12.92 9.42
CA LEU A 260 -2.71 -14.34 9.04
C LEU A 260 -2.29 -15.21 10.22
N VAL A 261 -1.28 -14.79 11.01
CA VAL A 261 -0.87 -15.49 12.23
C VAL A 261 -2.04 -15.64 13.19
N ASN A 262 -2.76 -14.55 13.45
CA ASN A 262 -3.91 -14.53 14.34
C ASN A 262 -5.04 -15.45 13.84
N ALA A 263 -5.32 -15.43 12.52
CA ALA A 263 -6.36 -16.25 11.91
C ALA A 263 -5.98 -17.75 11.87
N LEU A 264 -4.71 -18.10 11.69
CA LEU A 264 -4.22 -19.49 11.68
C LEU A 264 -4.10 -20.07 13.09
N GLY A 265 -3.67 -19.26 14.06
CA GLY A 265 -3.39 -19.73 15.42
C GLY A 265 -2.25 -20.79 15.41
N LYS A 266 -2.51 -21.96 15.97
CA LYS A 266 -1.53 -23.06 16.03
C LYS A 266 -1.06 -23.56 14.65
N ASP A 267 -1.85 -23.37 13.62
CA ASP A 267 -1.57 -23.83 12.26
C ASP A 267 -0.65 -22.86 11.48
N ALA A 268 -0.21 -21.76 12.10
CA ALA A 268 0.66 -20.76 11.48
C ALA A 268 2.12 -21.22 11.32
N SER A 269 2.57 -22.20 12.13
CA SER A 269 3.96 -22.65 12.14
C SER A 269 4.41 -23.18 10.78
N GLY A 270 5.55 -22.66 10.29
CA GLY A 270 6.13 -23.07 9.02
C GLY A 270 5.55 -22.36 7.78
N VAL A 271 4.53 -21.52 7.94
CA VAL A 271 4.03 -20.69 6.85
C VAL A 271 5.03 -19.58 6.54
N GLN A 272 5.35 -19.38 5.27
CA GLN A 272 6.28 -18.36 4.80
C GLN A 272 5.53 -17.17 4.19
N ILE A 273 6.11 -15.97 4.31
CA ILE A 273 5.53 -14.74 3.81
C ILE A 273 6.65 -13.84 3.26
N ALA A 274 6.47 -13.32 2.04
CA ALA A 274 7.30 -12.21 1.56
C ALA A 274 6.93 -10.93 2.30
N GLN A 275 7.93 -10.13 2.64
CA GLN A 275 7.77 -8.84 3.29
C GLN A 275 8.40 -7.74 2.42
N VAL A 276 7.74 -6.59 2.36
CA VAL A 276 8.19 -5.44 1.56
C VAL A 276 8.55 -4.24 2.42
N MET A 277 8.50 -4.43 3.74
CA MET A 277 8.88 -3.47 4.76
C MET A 277 9.84 -4.12 5.77
N PRO A 278 10.68 -3.33 6.47
CA PRO A 278 11.49 -3.84 7.58
C PRO A 278 10.62 -4.46 8.67
N ALA A 279 11.18 -5.45 9.37
CA ALA A 279 10.48 -6.12 10.46
C ALA A 279 10.10 -5.13 11.58
N PRO A 280 8.82 -5.01 11.96
CA PRO A 280 8.34 -3.99 12.91
C PRO A 280 8.90 -4.11 14.34
N TRP A 281 9.56 -5.21 14.66
CA TRP A 281 10.19 -5.48 15.96
C TRP A 281 11.72 -5.46 15.92
N ASP A 282 12.33 -5.24 14.76
CA ASP A 282 13.79 -5.15 14.63
C ASP A 282 14.30 -3.78 15.07
N GLU A 283 14.81 -3.71 16.30
CA GLU A 283 15.29 -2.45 16.89
C GLU A 283 16.64 -1.95 16.31
N VAL A 284 17.26 -2.67 15.40
CA VAL A 284 18.49 -2.23 14.73
C VAL A 284 18.17 -1.06 13.79
N ASN A 285 17.07 -1.14 13.05
CA ASN A 285 16.67 -0.11 12.11
C ASN A 285 16.11 1.15 12.78
N GLY A 286 16.61 2.34 12.37
CA GLY A 286 16.17 3.63 12.90
C GLY A 286 14.67 3.88 12.69
N ILE A 287 14.15 3.53 11.50
CA ILE A 287 12.73 3.68 11.17
C ILE A 287 11.83 2.83 12.08
N VAL A 288 12.27 1.64 12.47
CA VAL A 288 11.51 0.75 13.36
C VAL A 288 11.44 1.32 14.77
N LYS A 289 12.54 1.88 15.28
CA LYS A 289 12.55 2.56 16.59
C LYS A 289 11.59 3.75 16.61
N GLU A 290 11.60 4.54 15.53
CA GLU A 290 10.74 5.71 15.38
C GLU A 290 9.25 5.29 15.28
N TYR A 291 8.94 4.29 14.44
CA TYR A 291 7.60 3.73 14.30
C TYR A 291 7.08 3.21 15.65
N ARG A 292 7.82 2.38 16.34
CA ARG A 292 7.40 1.82 17.64
C ARG A 292 7.13 2.92 18.66
N LYS A 293 7.99 3.93 18.74
CA LYS A 293 7.82 5.08 19.64
C LYS A 293 6.50 5.80 19.39
N TYR A 294 6.22 6.21 18.16
CA TYR A 294 5.07 7.02 17.84
C TYR A 294 3.77 6.20 17.80
N TYR A 295 3.85 4.95 17.37
CA TYR A 295 2.73 4.04 17.36
C TYR A 295 2.23 3.72 18.77
N LEU A 296 3.14 3.55 19.75
CA LEU A 296 2.79 3.40 21.16
C LEU A 296 2.19 4.68 21.77
N GLN A 297 2.68 5.84 21.40
CA GLN A 297 2.13 7.13 21.85
C GLN A 297 0.67 7.31 21.45
N ASN A 298 0.27 6.77 20.31
CA ASN A 298 -1.13 6.73 19.85
C ASN A 298 -1.97 5.61 20.48
N GLY A 299 -1.48 4.95 21.53
CA GLY A 299 -2.21 3.91 22.25
C GLY A 299 -2.29 2.57 21.54
N LYS A 300 -1.58 2.39 20.42
CA LYS A 300 -1.50 1.13 19.70
C LYS A 300 -0.43 0.24 20.33
N ARG A 301 -0.67 -1.08 20.36
CA ARG A 301 0.25 -2.01 21.04
C ARG A 301 0.71 -3.18 20.18
N GLU A 302 -0.02 -3.50 19.13
CA GLU A 302 0.33 -4.59 18.22
C GLU A 302 1.02 -4.02 16.97
N TRP A 303 2.32 -4.27 16.86
CA TRP A 303 3.10 -3.87 15.70
C TRP A 303 2.90 -4.89 14.58
N ASP A 304 2.74 -4.41 13.36
CA ASP A 304 2.66 -5.26 12.18
C ASP A 304 3.27 -4.61 10.93
N TYR A 305 3.44 -5.42 9.88
CA TYR A 305 4.00 -4.94 8.63
C TYR A 305 3.07 -3.96 7.89
N VAL A 306 1.75 -4.08 8.07
CA VAL A 306 0.77 -3.21 7.40
C VAL A 306 0.85 -1.81 7.97
N SER A 307 0.85 -1.68 9.31
CA SER A 307 0.98 -0.38 9.97
C SER A 307 2.39 0.20 9.83
N MET A 308 3.44 -0.64 9.76
CA MET A 308 4.79 -0.19 9.41
C MET A 308 4.84 0.44 8.02
N GLU A 309 4.15 -0.14 7.04
CA GLU A 309 4.06 0.44 5.70
C GLU A 309 3.32 1.77 5.69
N GLY A 310 2.19 1.87 6.39
CA GLY A 310 1.47 3.13 6.56
C GLY A 310 2.33 4.23 7.16
N PHE A 311 3.14 3.89 8.16
CA PHE A 311 4.07 4.80 8.82
C PHE A 311 5.18 5.28 7.88
N ILE A 312 5.83 4.36 7.17
CA ILE A 312 6.88 4.69 6.18
C ILE A 312 6.29 5.56 5.06
N ALA A 313 5.12 5.19 4.55
CA ALA A 313 4.42 5.96 3.52
C ALA A 313 4.16 7.40 3.97
N ALA A 314 3.67 7.58 5.20
CA ALA A 314 3.41 8.90 5.77
C ALA A 314 4.71 9.73 5.90
N LYS A 315 5.81 9.10 6.34
CA LYS A 315 7.10 9.77 6.47
C LYS A 315 7.65 10.24 5.13
N VAL A 316 7.60 9.41 4.10
CA VAL A 316 8.02 9.77 2.74
C VAL A 316 7.12 10.85 2.15
N PHE A 317 5.81 10.77 2.38
CA PHE A 317 4.87 11.80 1.92
C PHE A 317 5.16 13.17 2.55
N VAL A 318 5.41 13.21 3.85
CA VAL A 318 5.78 14.45 4.58
C VAL A 318 7.10 15.02 4.07
N GLU A 319 8.07 14.19 3.73
CA GLU A 319 9.30 14.64 3.06
C GLU A 319 8.98 15.31 1.71
N GLY A 320 8.08 14.72 0.92
CA GLY A 320 7.59 15.32 -0.33
C GLY A 320 6.91 16.67 -0.11
N LEU A 321 6.05 16.79 0.92
CA LEU A 321 5.43 18.07 1.30
C LEU A 321 6.46 19.13 1.68
N LYS A 322 7.49 18.78 2.46
CA LYS A 322 8.56 19.71 2.84
C LYS A 322 9.35 20.20 1.63
N ARG A 323 9.69 19.31 0.71
CA ARG A 323 10.38 19.67 -0.54
C ARG A 323 9.53 20.53 -1.49
N ALA A 324 8.20 20.32 -1.49
CA ALA A 324 7.28 21.13 -2.30
C ALA A 324 7.19 22.59 -1.85
N GLY A 325 7.54 22.89 -0.59
CA GLY A 325 7.54 24.24 -0.04
C GLY A 325 6.16 24.73 0.41
N SER A 326 6.10 25.99 0.85
CA SER A 326 4.89 26.59 1.41
C SER A 326 3.82 26.90 0.34
N SER A 327 4.22 27.13 -0.91
CA SER A 327 3.32 27.33 -2.07
C SER A 327 2.89 25.99 -2.67
N LEU A 328 2.22 25.18 -1.85
CA LEU A 328 1.88 23.79 -2.14
C LEU A 328 0.74 23.70 -3.16
N THR A 329 0.98 22.94 -4.24
CA THR A 329 0.00 22.52 -5.24
C THR A 329 0.18 21.05 -5.55
N ARG A 330 -0.81 20.38 -6.19
CA ARG A 330 -0.68 18.99 -6.66
C ARG A 330 0.55 18.80 -7.54
N ASP A 331 0.79 19.74 -8.45
CA ASP A 331 1.92 19.65 -9.37
C ASP A 331 3.27 19.92 -8.67
N SER A 332 3.34 20.89 -7.73
CA SER A 332 4.55 21.09 -6.93
C SER A 332 4.87 19.88 -6.05
N LEU A 333 3.85 19.22 -5.50
CA LEU A 333 4.02 17.98 -4.73
C LEU A 333 4.56 16.84 -5.60
N VAL A 334 3.99 16.63 -6.80
CA VAL A 334 4.49 15.61 -7.73
C VAL A 334 5.95 15.87 -8.09
N ARG A 335 6.29 17.10 -8.49
CA ARG A 335 7.69 17.46 -8.78
C ARG A 335 8.61 17.25 -7.59
N ALA A 336 8.16 17.59 -6.39
CA ALA A 336 8.95 17.42 -5.17
C ALA A 336 9.18 15.93 -4.85
N LEU A 337 8.16 15.08 -5.00
CA LEU A 337 8.29 13.63 -4.86
C LEU A 337 9.29 13.06 -5.89
N GLU A 338 9.27 13.53 -7.14
CA GLU A 338 10.21 13.15 -8.20
C GLU A 338 11.68 13.50 -7.89
N THR A 339 11.95 14.37 -6.88
CA THR A 339 13.30 14.68 -6.40
C THR A 339 13.80 13.78 -5.27
N ILE A 340 12.96 12.89 -4.76
CA ILE A 340 13.34 11.95 -3.70
C ILE A 340 14.23 10.87 -4.33
N ASN A 341 15.53 11.01 -4.11
CA ASN A 341 16.54 10.09 -4.64
C ASN A 341 17.35 9.52 -3.47
N HIS A 342 17.37 8.20 -3.36
CA HIS A 342 18.08 7.44 -2.33
C HIS A 342 17.84 8.00 -0.91
N TYR A 343 16.58 8.37 -0.65
CA TYR A 343 16.18 8.91 0.65
C TYR A 343 16.18 7.79 1.69
N ASP A 344 17.09 7.90 2.64
CA ASP A 344 17.13 7.01 3.81
C ASP A 344 16.06 7.41 4.82
N VAL A 345 15.03 6.59 4.90
CA VAL A 345 13.92 6.76 5.85
C VAL A 345 14.34 6.33 7.27
N GLY A 346 15.51 5.75 7.42
CA GLY A 346 16.07 5.18 8.66
C GLY A 346 16.38 3.68 8.53
N GLY A 347 17.09 3.31 7.45
CA GLY A 347 17.42 1.95 7.06
C GLY A 347 16.46 1.34 6.03
N TYR A 348 15.52 2.12 5.50
CA TYR A 348 14.69 1.79 4.35
C TYR A 348 14.82 2.90 3.31
N PHE A 349 15.19 2.56 2.09
CA PHE A 349 15.53 3.53 1.05
C PHE A 349 14.42 3.68 0.03
N VAL A 350 14.13 4.94 -0.36
CA VAL A 350 13.12 5.28 -1.36
C VAL A 350 13.73 6.16 -2.44
N THR A 351 13.42 5.83 -3.70
CA THR A 351 13.84 6.61 -4.87
C THR A 351 12.67 6.78 -5.83
N PHE A 352 12.38 8.02 -6.19
CA PHE A 352 11.48 8.36 -7.30
C PHE A 352 12.24 9.16 -8.35
N THR A 353 11.82 9.06 -9.60
CA THR A 353 12.35 9.87 -10.70
C THR A 353 11.17 10.35 -11.57
N PRO A 354 11.34 11.34 -12.44
CA PRO A 354 10.26 11.80 -13.32
C PRO A 354 9.67 10.71 -14.25
N THR A 355 10.34 9.56 -14.40
CA THR A 355 9.92 8.45 -15.26
C THR A 355 9.72 7.12 -14.53
N ASN A 356 9.99 7.08 -13.21
CA ASN A 356 9.81 5.89 -12.39
C ASN A 356 9.38 6.29 -10.97
N HIS A 357 8.15 5.95 -10.61
CA HIS A 357 7.58 6.19 -9.28
C HIS A 357 7.48 4.91 -8.43
N ASN A 358 8.36 3.92 -8.66
CA ASN A 358 8.47 2.72 -7.84
C ASN A 358 9.59 2.92 -6.80
N GLY A 359 9.19 3.29 -5.59
CA GLY A 359 10.08 3.81 -4.56
C GLY A 359 11.08 2.82 -3.98
N SER A 360 10.72 1.53 -3.90
CA SER A 360 11.59 0.50 -3.33
C SER A 360 11.41 -0.85 -4.04
N GLU A 361 12.49 -1.64 -4.03
CA GLU A 361 12.51 -3.04 -4.46
C GLU A 361 12.81 -3.99 -3.29
N PHE A 362 12.73 -3.48 -2.06
CA PHE A 362 13.00 -4.27 -0.87
C PHE A 362 12.02 -5.44 -0.75
N VAL A 363 12.54 -6.66 -0.74
CA VAL A 363 11.80 -7.90 -0.48
C VAL A 363 12.63 -8.78 0.45
N ASP A 364 12.02 -9.16 1.56
CA ASP A 364 12.54 -10.14 2.49
C ASP A 364 11.61 -11.35 2.57
N LEU A 365 12.08 -12.48 3.07
CA LEU A 365 11.30 -13.70 3.28
C LEU A 365 11.31 -14.07 4.76
N THR A 366 10.12 -14.25 5.31
CA THR A 366 9.95 -14.64 6.70
C THR A 366 9.23 -15.97 6.82
N MET A 367 9.51 -16.71 7.88
CA MET A 367 8.79 -17.92 8.27
C MET A 367 8.19 -17.75 9.66
N ILE A 368 6.96 -18.19 9.83
CA ILE A 368 6.30 -18.16 11.14
C ILE A 368 6.79 -19.33 11.98
N SER A 369 7.33 -19.05 13.16
CA SER A 369 7.77 -20.04 14.14
C SER A 369 6.60 -20.66 14.92
N ARG A 370 6.86 -21.71 15.71
CA ARG A 370 5.84 -22.38 16.52
C ARG A 370 5.15 -21.48 17.55
N ASN A 371 5.81 -20.42 17.99
CA ASN A 371 5.27 -19.45 18.93
C ASN A 371 4.70 -18.19 18.25
N GLY A 372 4.45 -18.23 16.93
CA GLY A 372 3.85 -17.15 16.15
C GLY A 372 4.80 -15.98 15.84
N ARG A 373 6.12 -16.10 16.12
CA ARG A 373 7.10 -15.07 15.78
C ARG A 373 7.59 -15.25 14.34
N PHE A 374 7.96 -14.16 13.71
CA PHE A 374 8.57 -14.18 12.39
C PHE A 374 10.07 -14.39 12.50
N LEU A 375 10.60 -15.33 11.71
CA LEU A 375 12.01 -15.64 11.55
C LEU A 375 12.45 -15.19 10.16
N HIS A 376 13.64 -14.61 10.07
CA HIS A 376 14.29 -14.16 8.84
C HIS A 376 15.36 -15.16 8.38
#